data_50e19aab4169e07f0308714dd6a6472d
#
_entry.id   50e19aab4169e07f0308714dd6a6472d
#
_cell.length_a   1.000
_cell.length_b   1.000
_cell.length_c   1.000
_cell.angle_alpha   90.00
_cell.angle_beta   90.00
_cell.angle_gamma   90.00
#
_symmetry.space_group_name_H-M   'P 1'
#
loop_
_entity.id
_entity.type
_entity.pdbx_description
1 polymer ?
#
loop_
_entity_poly.entity_id
_entity_poly.type
_entity_poly.pdbx_seq_one_letter_code
_entity_poly.pdbx_strand_id
1 'polypeptide(L)'
;MPILERGRRRIRYEIEGSAGAPAYVLVNGLTQYIELWEPYRYTLVAKGFRVATFDLLGQGVSDKPSLHITQDDQVAVLYDLIGELGSGPVFLAGISFGGVIALRYAIAHSDTIAGLVPISSFAEIPPQLYLLGTVMRNGLILGGTSFLMDLLFPMNLSNEWLAQQMHALEMAKRRGWLLNDVYALQNLMESFLDFEPMTPHLSSIRVPTMILNGEFDFLTPRPLQESLRAHIPDSELVFVPRAYHAFTLEKPVLTADYLARFARDVMAGRWHGKGTIWIGPEEPGGQFTAFPADFDHMRALPMRRETPQPAMPEDAKPRETTPP
;
A
#
# COMPACT_ATOMS: atom_id res chain seq x y z
N MET A 1 -4.06 3.57 26.29
CA MET A 1 -4.23 3.37 24.85
C MET A 1 -5.71 3.38 24.56
N PRO A 2 -6.18 4.23 23.64
CA PRO A 2 -7.60 4.26 23.29
C PRO A 2 -8.01 2.95 22.60
N ILE A 3 -9.24 2.52 22.90
CA ILE A 3 -9.87 1.32 22.36
C ILE A 3 -11.20 1.72 21.76
N LEU A 4 -11.42 1.38 20.50
CA LEU A 4 -12.71 1.47 19.85
C LEU A 4 -13.46 0.15 20.12
N GLU A 5 -14.65 0.23 20.68
CA GLU A 5 -15.50 -0.93 20.94
C GLU A 5 -16.56 -1.05 19.84
N ARG A 6 -16.54 -2.20 19.12
CA ARG A 6 -17.57 -2.54 18.13
C ARG A 6 -18.24 -3.85 18.52
N GLY A 7 -19.39 -3.77 19.14
CA GLY A 7 -20.05 -4.90 19.73
C GLY A 7 -19.20 -5.52 20.83
N ARG A 8 -18.72 -6.77 20.61
CA ARG A 8 -17.81 -7.46 21.52
C ARG A 8 -16.34 -7.36 21.09
N ARG A 9 -16.00 -6.59 20.04
CA ARG A 9 -14.67 -6.50 19.49
C ARG A 9 -14.00 -5.22 19.97
N ARG A 10 -12.74 -5.33 20.36
CA ARG A 10 -11.91 -4.24 20.86
C ARG A 10 -10.80 -3.97 19.87
N ILE A 11 -10.74 -2.75 19.35
CA ILE A 11 -9.78 -2.30 18.34
C ILE A 11 -8.87 -1.26 18.97
N ARG A 12 -7.57 -1.52 18.97
CA ARG A 12 -6.57 -0.53 19.38
C ARG A 12 -6.43 0.51 18.28
N TYR A 13 -6.49 1.79 18.66
CA TYR A 13 -6.19 2.89 17.75
C TYR A 13 -5.40 3.99 18.46
N GLU A 14 -4.81 4.88 17.67
CA GLU A 14 -4.15 6.09 18.14
C GLU A 14 -4.51 7.25 17.21
N ILE A 15 -4.76 8.43 17.78
CA ILE A 15 -5.02 9.66 17.05
C ILE A 15 -4.10 10.75 17.58
N GLU A 16 -3.32 11.37 16.70
CA GLU A 16 -2.41 12.47 17.01
C GLU A 16 -2.72 13.68 16.12
N GLY A 17 -2.33 14.88 16.58
CA GLY A 17 -2.57 16.14 15.88
C GLY A 17 -3.82 16.86 16.34
N SER A 18 -4.00 18.10 15.86
CA SER A 18 -5.05 19.01 16.32
C SER A 18 -6.44 18.57 15.88
N ALA A 19 -7.42 18.66 16.76
CA ALA A 19 -8.82 18.45 16.41
C ALA A 19 -9.26 19.43 15.30
N GLY A 20 -10.03 18.94 14.32
CA GLY A 20 -10.48 19.72 13.18
C GLY A 20 -9.44 19.95 12.07
N ALA A 21 -8.18 19.56 12.26
CA ALA A 21 -7.22 19.54 11.17
C ALA A 21 -7.59 18.46 10.14
N PRO A 22 -7.17 18.62 8.86
CA PRO A 22 -7.30 17.56 7.87
C PRO A 22 -6.66 16.28 8.39
N ALA A 23 -7.34 15.15 8.24
CA ALA A 23 -6.90 13.90 8.87
C ALA A 23 -6.43 12.87 7.83
N TYR A 24 -5.40 12.12 8.18
CA TYR A 24 -5.06 10.85 7.55
C TYR A 24 -5.49 9.67 8.42
N VAL A 25 -6.13 8.68 7.82
CA VAL A 25 -6.30 7.35 8.40
C VAL A 25 -5.36 6.40 7.66
N LEU A 26 -4.44 5.78 8.40
CA LEU A 26 -3.43 4.87 7.85
C LEU A 26 -3.80 3.43 8.16
N VAL A 27 -3.98 2.61 7.12
CA VAL A 27 -4.47 1.23 7.22
C VAL A 27 -3.33 0.24 6.99
N ASN A 28 -3.11 -0.62 7.96
CA ASN A 28 -2.05 -1.63 7.98
C ASN A 28 -2.17 -2.64 6.82
N GLY A 29 -1.02 -3.06 6.28
CA GLY A 29 -0.91 -4.31 5.53
C GLY A 29 -0.94 -5.54 6.43
N LEU A 30 -0.89 -6.75 5.84
CA LEU A 30 -0.76 -7.99 6.62
C LEU A 30 0.52 -7.95 7.46
N THR A 31 0.43 -8.47 8.69
CA THR A 31 1.52 -8.54 9.68
C THR A 31 1.96 -7.21 10.29
N GLN A 32 1.41 -6.09 9.82
CA GLN A 32 1.76 -4.77 10.32
C GLN A 32 0.96 -4.40 11.60
N TYR A 33 1.45 -3.38 12.31
CA TYR A 33 0.87 -2.87 13.54
C TYR A 33 1.17 -1.38 13.69
N ILE A 34 0.46 -0.69 14.58
CA ILE A 34 0.44 0.79 14.70
C ILE A 34 1.85 1.42 14.75
N GLU A 35 2.79 0.80 15.47
CA GLU A 35 4.12 1.40 15.68
C GLU A 35 4.92 1.56 14.38
N LEU A 36 4.60 0.80 13.34
CA LEU A 36 5.24 0.96 12.03
C LEU A 36 4.87 2.27 11.34
N TRP A 37 3.78 2.90 11.78
CA TRP A 37 3.35 4.21 11.29
C TRP A 37 3.92 5.39 12.09
N GLU A 38 4.73 5.16 13.12
CA GLU A 38 5.28 6.22 13.97
C GLU A 38 6.02 7.30 13.16
N PRO A 39 6.91 7.01 12.19
CA PRO A 39 7.55 8.03 11.38
C PRO A 39 6.57 8.88 10.55
N TYR A 40 5.46 8.27 10.13
CA TYR A 40 4.39 8.97 9.40
C TYR A 40 3.64 9.93 10.30
N ARG A 41 3.30 9.49 11.52
CA ARG A 41 2.61 10.32 12.50
C ARG A 41 3.43 11.58 12.78
N TYR A 42 4.71 11.45 13.13
CA TYR A 42 5.59 12.60 13.33
C TYR A 42 5.64 13.53 12.13
N THR A 43 5.84 12.98 10.95
CA THR A 43 6.00 13.78 9.73
C THR A 43 4.71 14.49 9.34
N LEU A 44 3.56 13.80 9.37
CA LEU A 44 2.27 14.36 8.96
C LEU A 44 1.74 15.35 10.00
N VAL A 45 1.89 15.07 11.30
CA VAL A 45 1.51 16.02 12.38
C VAL A 45 2.33 17.29 12.30
N ALA A 46 3.65 17.19 12.07
CA ALA A 46 4.50 18.36 11.84
C ALA A 46 4.11 19.18 10.60
N LYS A 47 3.45 18.55 9.61
CA LYS A 47 2.91 19.20 8.41
C LYS A 47 1.48 19.72 8.59
N GLY A 48 0.90 19.64 9.79
CA GLY A 48 -0.42 20.18 10.14
C GLY A 48 -1.60 19.24 9.94
N PHE A 49 -1.34 17.95 9.77
CA PHE A 49 -2.39 16.92 9.66
C PHE A 49 -2.70 16.30 11.03
N ARG A 50 -3.92 15.84 11.20
CA ARG A 50 -4.29 14.86 12.21
C ARG A 50 -4.06 13.46 11.64
N VAL A 51 -3.57 12.51 12.45
CA VAL A 51 -3.26 11.16 11.97
C VAL A 51 -3.91 10.14 12.88
N ALA A 52 -4.70 9.26 12.29
CA ALA A 52 -5.27 8.09 12.96
C ALA A 52 -4.61 6.82 12.42
N THR A 53 -4.20 5.95 13.32
CA THR A 53 -3.66 4.63 13.04
C THR A 53 -4.36 3.61 13.92
N PHE A 54 -4.52 2.39 13.46
CA PHE A 54 -5.17 1.33 14.23
C PHE A 54 -4.61 -0.04 13.86
N ASP A 55 -4.65 -0.95 14.82
CA ASP A 55 -4.39 -2.36 14.55
C ASP A 55 -5.64 -2.98 13.93
N LEU A 56 -5.51 -3.59 12.77
CA LEU A 56 -6.61 -4.32 12.15
C LEU A 56 -7.13 -5.41 13.09
N LEU A 57 -8.41 -5.73 12.99
CA LEU A 57 -8.98 -6.89 13.66
C LEU A 57 -8.19 -8.14 13.21
N GLY A 58 -7.65 -8.88 14.15
CA GLY A 58 -6.76 -10.02 13.91
C GLY A 58 -5.27 -9.70 13.99
N GLN A 59 -4.86 -8.43 14.13
CA GLN A 59 -3.44 -8.02 14.17
C GLN A 59 -3.13 -7.16 15.41
N GLY A 60 -1.84 -6.98 15.67
CA GLY A 60 -1.34 -6.09 16.72
C GLY A 60 -1.94 -6.38 18.09
N VAL A 61 -2.45 -5.38 18.76
CA VAL A 61 -3.11 -5.48 20.09
C VAL A 61 -4.64 -5.52 19.98
N SER A 62 -5.20 -5.35 18.78
CA SER A 62 -6.63 -5.54 18.54
C SER A 62 -7.06 -7.00 18.76
N ASP A 63 -8.33 -7.22 19.02
CA ASP A 63 -8.89 -8.55 19.23
C ASP A 63 -8.61 -9.49 18.05
N LYS A 64 -8.42 -10.76 18.38
CA LYS A 64 -8.11 -11.83 17.44
C LYS A 64 -9.23 -12.88 17.49
N PRO A 65 -10.34 -12.64 16.77
CA PRO A 65 -11.44 -13.58 16.74
C PRO A 65 -10.98 -14.95 16.23
N SER A 66 -11.44 -16.01 16.89
CA SER A 66 -11.16 -17.40 16.47
C SER A 66 -11.96 -17.85 15.24
N LEU A 67 -12.98 -17.09 14.88
CA LEU A 67 -13.80 -17.31 13.70
C LEU A 67 -13.32 -16.44 12.52
N HIS A 68 -13.88 -16.70 11.36
CA HIS A 68 -13.59 -15.97 10.13
C HIS A 68 -13.65 -14.44 10.32
N ILE A 69 -12.64 -13.72 9.81
CA ILE A 69 -12.56 -12.26 9.76
C ILE A 69 -12.74 -11.87 8.31
N THR A 70 -13.83 -11.22 7.97
CA THR A 70 -14.10 -10.76 6.61
C THR A 70 -13.43 -9.41 6.33
N GLN A 71 -13.27 -9.07 5.05
CA GLN A 71 -12.83 -7.73 4.66
C GLN A 71 -13.89 -6.68 5.04
N ASP A 72 -15.18 -7.02 5.02
CA ASP A 72 -16.27 -6.13 5.43
C ASP A 72 -16.26 -5.86 6.95
N ASP A 73 -15.81 -6.80 7.77
CA ASP A 73 -15.55 -6.54 9.19
C ASP A 73 -14.52 -5.42 9.38
N GLN A 74 -13.45 -5.42 8.55
CA GLN A 74 -12.42 -4.38 8.59
C GLN A 74 -12.95 -3.03 8.08
N VAL A 75 -13.74 -3.03 7.00
CA VAL A 75 -14.40 -1.83 6.48
C VAL A 75 -15.31 -1.22 7.55
N ALA A 76 -16.05 -2.05 8.27
CA ALA A 76 -16.94 -1.59 9.32
C ALA A 76 -16.18 -0.97 10.51
N VAL A 77 -15.03 -1.54 10.91
CA VAL A 77 -14.12 -0.95 11.91
C VAL A 77 -13.60 0.40 11.43
N LEU A 78 -13.19 0.48 10.16
CA LEU A 78 -12.69 1.71 9.56
C LEU A 78 -13.76 2.81 9.51
N TYR A 79 -15.02 2.46 9.22
CA TYR A 79 -16.14 3.39 9.24
C TYR A 79 -16.34 4.02 10.64
N ASP A 80 -16.33 3.19 11.68
CA ASP A 80 -16.46 3.67 13.06
C ASP A 80 -15.29 4.58 13.45
N LEU A 81 -14.04 4.18 13.09
CA LEU A 81 -12.84 4.97 13.39
C LEU A 81 -12.85 6.34 12.69
N ILE A 82 -13.31 6.41 11.45
CA ILE A 82 -13.46 7.69 10.72
C ILE A 82 -14.47 8.58 11.43
N GLY A 83 -15.55 8.00 11.99
CA GLY A 83 -16.51 8.73 12.81
C GLY A 83 -15.90 9.39 14.06
N GLU A 84 -14.89 8.78 14.68
CA GLU A 84 -14.17 9.34 15.83
C GLU A 84 -13.32 10.58 15.50
N LEU A 85 -13.02 10.81 14.22
CA LEU A 85 -12.23 11.98 13.81
C LEU A 85 -13.02 13.30 13.87
N GLY A 86 -14.35 13.23 13.86
CA GLY A 86 -15.22 14.41 13.88
C GLY A 86 -15.21 15.17 12.56
N SER A 87 -15.32 16.49 12.62
CA SER A 87 -15.41 17.35 11.42
C SER A 87 -14.03 17.63 10.83
N GLY A 88 -13.90 17.53 9.52
CA GLY A 88 -12.69 17.84 8.75
C GLY A 88 -12.53 16.89 7.58
N PRO A 89 -11.75 17.26 6.55
CA PRO A 89 -11.49 16.36 5.43
C PRO A 89 -10.64 15.18 5.88
N VAL A 90 -11.10 13.96 5.56
CA VAL A 90 -10.40 12.72 5.89
C VAL A 90 -9.78 12.13 4.62
N PHE A 91 -8.49 11.85 4.65
CA PHE A 91 -7.75 11.15 3.62
C PHE A 91 -7.46 9.72 4.10
N LEU A 92 -7.73 8.74 3.26
CA LEU A 92 -7.57 7.34 3.59
C LEU A 92 -6.37 6.76 2.83
N ALA A 93 -5.37 6.26 3.53
CA ALA A 93 -4.21 5.61 2.93
C ALA A 93 -4.02 4.20 3.49
N GLY A 94 -3.91 3.21 2.61
CA GLY A 94 -3.75 1.81 3.02
C GLY A 94 -2.72 1.08 2.17
N ILE A 95 -1.86 0.28 2.81
CA ILE A 95 -0.86 -0.52 2.11
C ILE A 95 -1.32 -1.97 1.92
N SER A 96 -1.11 -2.52 0.73
CA SER A 96 -1.30 -3.94 0.43
C SER A 96 -2.72 -4.39 0.83
N PHE A 97 -2.86 -5.30 1.78
CA PHE A 97 -4.15 -5.69 2.37
C PHE A 97 -4.94 -4.48 2.89
N GLY A 98 -4.27 -3.54 3.56
CA GLY A 98 -4.90 -2.28 3.99
C GLY A 98 -5.38 -1.42 2.83
N GLY A 99 -4.71 -1.49 1.68
CA GLY A 99 -5.16 -0.84 0.44
C GLY A 99 -6.41 -1.49 -0.15
N VAL A 100 -6.54 -2.82 -0.05
CA VAL A 100 -7.78 -3.55 -0.39
C VAL A 100 -8.94 -3.08 0.49
N ILE A 101 -8.72 -2.97 1.82
CA ILE A 101 -9.73 -2.45 2.76
C ILE A 101 -10.11 -1.00 2.41
N ALA A 102 -9.12 -0.16 2.10
CA ALA A 102 -9.35 1.24 1.73
C ALA A 102 -10.13 1.37 0.41
N LEU A 103 -9.86 0.54 -0.59
CA LEU A 103 -10.61 0.49 -1.84
C LEU A 103 -12.07 0.04 -1.60
N ARG A 104 -12.30 -1.04 -0.84
CA ARG A 104 -13.65 -1.47 -0.45
C ARG A 104 -14.40 -0.40 0.31
N TYR A 105 -13.72 0.26 1.24
CA TYR A 105 -14.30 1.39 1.97
C TYR A 105 -14.74 2.52 1.01
N ALA A 106 -13.85 2.93 0.11
CA ALA A 106 -14.15 4.01 -0.84
C ALA A 106 -15.26 3.65 -1.83
N ILE A 107 -15.42 2.39 -2.22
CA ILE A 107 -16.55 1.91 -3.02
C ILE A 107 -17.88 2.11 -2.27
N ALA A 108 -17.91 1.77 -0.97
CA ALA A 108 -19.12 1.79 -0.17
C ALA A 108 -19.43 3.17 0.46
N HIS A 109 -18.41 3.96 0.78
CA HIS A 109 -18.50 5.17 1.62
C HIS A 109 -17.68 6.34 1.06
N SER A 110 -17.69 6.54 -0.26
CA SER A 110 -16.90 7.60 -0.94
C SER A 110 -17.18 9.01 -0.42
N ASP A 111 -18.37 9.26 0.05
CA ASP A 111 -18.87 10.55 0.57
C ASP A 111 -18.29 10.92 1.95
N THR A 112 -17.69 9.98 2.67
CA THR A 112 -17.14 10.20 4.00
C THR A 112 -15.65 10.54 4.01
N ILE A 113 -14.99 10.48 2.85
CA ILE A 113 -13.55 10.78 2.71
C ILE A 113 -13.31 11.85 1.65
N ALA A 114 -12.23 12.59 1.80
CA ALA A 114 -11.81 13.65 0.87
C ALA A 114 -10.80 13.17 -0.18
N GLY A 115 -10.17 12.02 0.03
CA GLY A 115 -9.22 11.44 -0.90
C GLY A 115 -8.76 10.06 -0.47
N LEU A 116 -8.28 9.29 -1.44
CA LEU A 116 -7.88 7.89 -1.28
C LEU A 116 -6.46 7.67 -1.77
N VAL A 117 -5.67 6.89 -1.03
CA VAL A 117 -4.31 6.48 -1.44
C VAL A 117 -4.12 4.98 -1.23
N PRO A 118 -4.48 4.12 -2.20
CA PRO A 118 -4.08 2.72 -2.20
C PRO A 118 -2.58 2.63 -2.49
N ILE A 119 -1.83 1.96 -1.61
CA ILE A 119 -0.39 1.81 -1.68
C ILE A 119 -0.07 0.34 -1.92
N SER A 120 0.67 0.01 -3.00
CA SER A 120 1.06 -1.38 -3.29
C SER A 120 -0.13 -2.35 -3.15
N SER A 121 -1.26 -2.03 -3.79
CA SER A 121 -2.53 -2.73 -3.58
C SER A 121 -3.13 -3.26 -4.88
N PHE A 122 -4.33 -3.82 -4.82
CA PHE A 122 -4.97 -4.45 -5.96
C PHE A 122 -6.50 -4.51 -5.81
N ALA A 123 -7.19 -4.59 -6.95
CA ALA A 123 -8.64 -4.81 -7.01
C ALA A 123 -9.01 -6.22 -7.50
N GLU A 124 -8.03 -7.00 -7.94
CA GLU A 124 -8.19 -8.37 -8.44
C GLU A 124 -7.04 -9.25 -7.97
N ILE A 125 -7.28 -10.56 -7.90
CA ILE A 125 -6.26 -11.56 -7.56
C ILE A 125 -5.94 -12.39 -8.80
N PRO A 126 -4.96 -11.98 -9.61
CA PRO A 126 -4.53 -12.79 -10.74
C PRO A 126 -3.83 -14.08 -10.27
N PRO A 127 -3.69 -15.10 -11.13
CA PRO A 127 -3.12 -16.39 -10.75
C PRO A 127 -1.75 -16.30 -10.06
N GLN A 128 -0.89 -15.38 -10.47
CA GLN A 128 0.42 -15.19 -9.83
C GLN A 128 0.27 -14.74 -8.36
N LEU A 129 -0.56 -13.74 -8.09
CA LEU A 129 -0.80 -13.24 -6.75
C LEU A 129 -1.48 -14.30 -5.87
N TYR A 130 -2.42 -15.08 -6.45
CA TYR A 130 -3.04 -16.21 -5.77
C TYR A 130 -2.02 -17.27 -5.34
N LEU A 131 -1.09 -17.64 -6.22
CA LEU A 131 -0.04 -18.62 -5.90
C LEU A 131 0.94 -18.10 -4.85
N LEU A 132 1.33 -16.82 -4.94
CA LEU A 132 2.15 -16.17 -3.91
C LEU A 132 1.43 -16.15 -2.56
N GLY A 133 0.15 -15.81 -2.53
CA GLY A 133 -0.68 -15.87 -1.33
C GLY A 133 -0.76 -17.29 -0.74
N THR A 134 -0.86 -18.32 -1.60
CA THR A 134 -0.83 -19.73 -1.19
C THR A 134 0.52 -20.09 -0.55
N VAL A 135 1.64 -19.67 -1.13
CA VAL A 135 2.98 -19.90 -0.56
C VAL A 135 3.10 -19.23 0.81
N MET A 136 2.67 -17.97 0.94
CA MET A 136 2.70 -17.23 2.21
C MET A 136 1.84 -17.92 3.28
N ARG A 137 0.60 -18.32 2.92
CA ARG A 137 -0.30 -19.03 3.83
C ARG A 137 0.29 -20.38 4.28
N ASN A 138 0.80 -21.17 3.35
CA ASN A 138 1.43 -22.45 3.68
C ASN A 138 2.69 -22.25 4.54
N GLY A 139 3.49 -21.22 4.25
CA GLY A 139 4.64 -20.84 5.07
C GLY A 139 4.23 -20.50 6.51
N LEU A 140 3.14 -19.74 6.67
CA LEU A 140 2.57 -19.42 7.99
C LEU A 140 2.14 -20.70 8.74
N ILE A 141 1.43 -21.61 8.08
CA ILE A 141 0.91 -22.85 8.69
C ILE A 141 2.04 -23.79 9.09
N LEU A 142 3.03 -23.96 8.22
CA LEU A 142 4.12 -24.93 8.42
C LEU A 142 5.24 -24.42 9.32
N GLY A 143 5.54 -23.13 9.27
CA GLY A 143 6.69 -22.54 9.96
C GLY A 143 6.36 -21.36 10.89
N GLY A 144 5.07 -21.02 11.03
CA GLY A 144 4.63 -19.92 11.88
C GLY A 144 4.99 -18.53 11.34
N THR A 145 4.78 -17.51 12.16
CA THR A 145 5.04 -16.11 11.77
C THR A 145 6.51 -15.84 11.49
N SER A 146 7.45 -16.52 12.14
CA SER A 146 8.88 -16.34 11.87
C SER A 146 9.25 -16.75 10.45
N PHE A 147 8.79 -17.91 10.00
CA PHE A 147 9.02 -18.37 8.64
C PHE A 147 8.31 -17.50 7.60
N LEU A 148 7.09 -17.04 7.91
CA LEU A 148 6.40 -16.08 7.05
C LEU A 148 7.23 -14.80 6.88
N MET A 149 7.85 -14.28 7.94
CA MET A 149 8.72 -13.10 7.84
C MET A 149 9.98 -13.38 7.00
N ASP A 150 10.56 -14.58 7.12
CA ASP A 150 11.71 -15.00 6.28
C ASP A 150 11.35 -15.01 4.78
N LEU A 151 10.09 -15.32 4.43
CA LEU A 151 9.58 -15.19 3.07
C LEU A 151 9.33 -13.73 2.68
N LEU A 152 8.68 -12.96 3.56
CA LEU A 152 8.22 -11.60 3.24
C LEU A 152 9.38 -10.59 3.12
N PHE A 153 10.40 -10.67 3.96
CA PHE A 153 11.48 -9.69 3.94
C PHE A 153 12.19 -9.62 2.59
N PRO A 154 12.73 -10.71 2.02
CA PRO A 154 13.41 -10.64 0.72
C PRO A 154 12.47 -10.36 -0.44
N MET A 155 11.16 -10.64 -0.28
CA MET A 155 10.17 -10.36 -1.31
C MET A 155 9.74 -8.88 -1.35
N ASN A 156 9.75 -8.20 -0.22
CA ASN A 156 9.07 -6.91 -0.05
C ASN A 156 10.02 -5.73 0.18
N LEU A 157 11.29 -5.99 0.48
CA LEU A 157 12.25 -4.98 0.91
C LEU A 157 13.49 -4.98 0.01
N SER A 158 14.10 -3.81 -0.15
CA SER A 158 15.31 -3.66 -0.95
C SER A 158 16.52 -4.32 -0.28
N ASN A 159 17.47 -4.77 -1.10
CA ASN A 159 18.73 -5.32 -0.62
C ASN A 159 19.53 -4.31 0.22
N GLU A 160 19.49 -3.03 -0.19
CA GLU A 160 20.15 -1.94 0.52
C GLU A 160 19.57 -1.74 1.92
N TRP A 161 18.26 -1.73 2.04
CA TRP A 161 17.59 -1.60 3.35
C TRP A 161 17.83 -2.83 4.22
N LEU A 162 17.69 -4.03 3.67
CA LEU A 162 17.95 -5.26 4.39
C LEU A 162 19.38 -5.31 4.92
N ALA A 163 20.38 -4.94 4.11
CA ALA A 163 21.79 -4.89 4.54
C ALA A 163 21.99 -3.95 5.73
N GLN A 164 21.30 -2.81 5.78
CA GLN A 164 21.36 -1.86 6.89
C GLN A 164 20.66 -2.38 8.15
N GLN A 165 19.59 -3.18 7.99
CA GLN A 165 18.74 -3.65 9.09
C GLN A 165 19.04 -5.08 9.54
N MET A 166 20.02 -5.79 8.95
CA MET A 166 20.32 -7.19 9.27
C MET A 166 20.44 -7.46 10.77
N HIS A 167 21.05 -6.55 11.51
CA HIS A 167 21.22 -6.65 12.96
C HIS A 167 19.91 -6.56 13.76
N ALA A 168 18.87 -5.95 13.18
CA ALA A 168 17.58 -5.74 13.82
C ALA A 168 16.50 -6.74 13.35
N LEU A 169 16.74 -7.50 12.27
CA LEU A 169 15.74 -8.38 11.67
C LEU A 169 15.19 -9.43 12.64
N GLU A 170 16.05 -10.05 13.45
CA GLU A 170 15.61 -11.06 14.44
C GLU A 170 14.70 -10.44 15.51
N MET A 171 15.00 -9.21 15.93
CA MET A 171 14.15 -8.49 16.87
C MET A 171 12.81 -8.10 16.22
N ALA A 172 12.82 -7.66 14.95
CA ALA A 172 11.61 -7.37 14.18
C ALA A 172 10.73 -8.63 14.01
N LYS A 173 11.31 -9.78 13.67
CA LYS A 173 10.61 -11.07 13.59
C LYS A 173 9.99 -11.45 14.93
N ARG A 174 10.77 -11.34 16.02
CA ARG A 174 10.27 -11.64 17.37
C ARG A 174 9.11 -10.72 17.76
N ARG A 175 9.19 -9.43 17.46
CA ARG A 175 8.08 -8.48 17.70
C ARG A 175 6.85 -8.82 16.87
N GLY A 176 7.04 -9.13 15.59
CA GLY A 176 5.97 -9.60 14.70
C GLY A 176 5.28 -10.85 15.26
N TRP A 177 6.04 -11.81 15.78
CA TRP A 177 5.50 -13.01 16.42
C TRP A 177 4.71 -12.72 17.70
N LEU A 178 5.16 -11.78 18.53
CA LEU A 178 4.45 -11.40 19.77
C LEU A 178 3.13 -10.66 19.51
N LEU A 179 3.05 -9.91 18.42
CA LEU A 179 1.90 -9.06 18.09
C LEU A 179 0.88 -9.73 17.15
N ASN A 180 1.30 -10.77 16.43
CA ASN A 180 0.44 -11.45 15.46
C ASN A 180 0.22 -12.91 15.83
N ASP A 181 -1.03 -13.27 16.00
CA ASP A 181 -1.45 -14.65 16.20
C ASP A 181 -1.52 -15.41 14.88
N VAL A 182 -0.99 -16.64 14.84
CA VAL A 182 -0.93 -17.47 13.62
C VAL A 182 -2.33 -17.73 13.05
N TYR A 183 -3.29 -18.07 13.91
CA TYR A 183 -4.65 -18.39 13.47
C TYR A 183 -5.39 -17.15 12.97
N ALA A 184 -5.18 -16.00 13.63
CA ALA A 184 -5.77 -14.74 13.19
C ALA A 184 -5.20 -14.29 11.84
N LEU A 185 -3.87 -14.42 11.63
CA LEU A 185 -3.26 -14.15 10.33
C LEU A 185 -3.73 -15.12 9.25
N GLN A 186 -3.89 -16.40 9.59
CA GLN A 186 -4.45 -17.39 8.67
C GLN A 186 -5.88 -16.99 8.26
N ASN A 187 -6.74 -16.60 9.21
CA ASN A 187 -8.09 -16.11 8.92
C ASN A 187 -8.09 -14.90 7.98
N LEU A 188 -7.17 -13.95 8.20
CA LEU A 188 -7.02 -12.79 7.33
C LEU A 188 -6.58 -13.18 5.91
N MET A 189 -5.65 -14.12 5.77
CA MET A 189 -5.23 -14.64 4.47
C MET A 189 -6.37 -15.42 3.79
N GLU A 190 -7.14 -16.19 4.55
CA GLU A 190 -8.28 -16.95 4.04
C GLU A 190 -9.45 -16.06 3.61
N SER A 191 -9.53 -14.82 4.10
CA SER A 191 -10.51 -13.85 3.60
C SER A 191 -10.35 -13.53 2.09
N PHE A 192 -9.22 -13.93 1.49
CA PHE A 192 -9.01 -13.83 0.05
C PHE A 192 -9.52 -15.03 -0.75
N LEU A 193 -9.93 -16.13 -0.11
CA LEU A 193 -10.49 -17.31 -0.82
C LEU A 193 -11.83 -16.95 -1.48
N ASP A 194 -12.62 -16.11 -0.81
CA ASP A 194 -13.91 -15.61 -1.30
C ASP A 194 -13.80 -14.17 -1.83
N PHE A 195 -12.63 -13.81 -2.35
CA PHE A 195 -12.39 -12.46 -2.85
C PHE A 195 -13.20 -12.17 -4.09
N GLU A 196 -14.12 -11.25 -3.99
CA GLU A 196 -14.85 -10.73 -5.14
C GLU A 196 -14.03 -9.61 -5.82
N PRO A 197 -13.79 -9.70 -7.15
CA PRO A 197 -13.10 -8.66 -7.90
C PRO A 197 -13.78 -7.29 -7.73
N MET A 198 -13.00 -6.29 -7.37
CA MET A 198 -13.51 -4.92 -7.16
C MET A 198 -13.51 -4.08 -8.45
N THR A 199 -12.82 -4.51 -9.50
CA THR A 199 -12.69 -3.74 -10.76
C THR A 199 -14.02 -3.24 -11.31
N PRO A 200 -15.13 -4.01 -11.34
CA PRO A 200 -16.42 -3.53 -11.83
C PRO A 200 -17.01 -2.37 -11.00
N HIS A 201 -16.55 -2.20 -9.76
CA HIS A 201 -17.06 -1.22 -8.81
C HIS A 201 -16.16 0.00 -8.62
N LEU A 202 -14.93 -0.01 -9.14
CA LEU A 202 -13.96 1.08 -8.97
C LEU A 202 -14.46 2.42 -9.54
N SER A 203 -15.32 2.39 -10.58
CA SER A 203 -15.91 3.58 -11.16
C SER A 203 -16.88 4.31 -10.21
N SER A 204 -17.29 3.69 -9.10
CA SER A 204 -18.10 4.35 -8.07
C SER A 204 -17.28 5.22 -7.12
N ILE A 205 -15.96 5.06 -7.09
CA ILE A 205 -15.06 5.89 -6.28
C ILE A 205 -15.04 7.30 -6.89
N ARG A 206 -15.57 8.29 -6.14
CA ARG A 206 -15.77 9.67 -6.59
C ARG A 206 -14.74 10.65 -6.05
N VAL A 207 -13.86 10.20 -5.18
CA VAL A 207 -12.86 11.06 -4.56
C VAL A 207 -11.54 11.03 -5.32
N PRO A 208 -10.78 12.13 -5.28
CA PRO A 208 -9.40 12.16 -5.73
C PRO A 208 -8.61 10.95 -5.21
N THR A 209 -7.90 10.26 -6.11
CA THR A 209 -7.20 9.03 -5.77
C THR A 209 -5.76 9.06 -6.28
N MET A 210 -4.79 8.99 -5.37
CA MET A 210 -3.38 8.81 -5.70
C MET A 210 -2.98 7.35 -5.49
N ILE A 211 -2.77 6.62 -6.56
CA ILE A 211 -2.30 5.23 -6.51
C ILE A 211 -0.78 5.26 -6.36
N LEU A 212 -0.26 4.69 -5.27
CA LEU A 212 1.19 4.62 -5.01
C LEU A 212 1.71 3.21 -5.17
N ASN A 213 2.84 3.04 -5.88
CA ASN A 213 3.49 1.74 -6.00
C ASN A 213 5.01 1.86 -6.05
N GLY A 214 5.72 0.84 -5.55
CA GLY A 214 7.15 0.74 -5.74
C GLY A 214 7.51 0.36 -7.19
N GLU A 215 8.56 0.96 -7.74
CA GLU A 215 9.04 0.64 -9.09
C GLU A 215 9.36 -0.85 -9.27
N PHE A 216 9.88 -1.48 -8.21
CA PHE A 216 10.30 -2.89 -8.19
C PHE A 216 9.32 -3.80 -7.41
N ASP A 217 8.09 -3.35 -7.19
CA ASP A 217 7.08 -4.17 -6.55
C ASP A 217 6.65 -5.31 -7.47
N PHE A 218 7.10 -6.52 -7.18
CA PHE A 218 6.71 -7.69 -7.94
C PHE A 218 5.50 -8.42 -7.35
N LEU A 219 5.14 -8.14 -6.09
CA LEU A 219 3.98 -8.76 -5.43
C LEU A 219 2.67 -8.16 -5.97
N THR A 220 2.63 -6.83 -6.08
CA THR A 220 1.53 -6.09 -6.71
C THR A 220 2.05 -5.25 -7.88
N PRO A 221 2.48 -5.90 -8.97
CA PRO A 221 3.22 -5.25 -10.04
C PRO A 221 2.37 -4.24 -10.83
N ARG A 222 3.05 -3.46 -11.65
CA ARG A 222 2.49 -2.38 -12.46
C ARG A 222 1.14 -2.71 -13.12
N PRO A 223 0.89 -3.87 -13.75
CA PRO A 223 -0.41 -4.13 -14.39
C PRO A 223 -1.60 -4.02 -13.44
N LEU A 224 -1.45 -4.36 -12.16
CA LEU A 224 -2.50 -4.21 -11.17
C LEU A 224 -2.77 -2.73 -10.85
N GLN A 225 -1.72 -1.91 -10.80
CA GLN A 225 -1.82 -0.48 -10.56
C GLN A 225 -2.43 0.26 -11.76
N GLU A 226 -2.08 -0.15 -12.98
CA GLU A 226 -2.68 0.36 -14.21
C GLU A 226 -4.17 0.03 -14.30
N SER A 227 -4.56 -1.16 -13.82
CA SER A 227 -5.97 -1.52 -13.70
C SER A 227 -6.72 -0.59 -12.75
N LEU A 228 -6.15 -0.28 -11.56
CA LEU A 228 -6.74 0.70 -10.64
C LEU A 228 -6.90 2.07 -11.32
N ARG A 229 -5.83 2.57 -11.95
CA ARG A 229 -5.81 3.86 -12.63
C ARG A 229 -6.84 3.93 -13.76
N ALA A 230 -6.98 2.87 -14.53
CA ALA A 230 -7.91 2.83 -15.67
C ALA A 230 -9.39 2.84 -15.26
N HIS A 231 -9.72 2.38 -14.05
CA HIS A 231 -11.10 2.20 -13.60
C HIS A 231 -11.55 3.21 -12.54
N ILE A 232 -10.61 3.92 -11.86
CA ILE A 232 -10.95 5.00 -10.92
C ILE A 232 -10.92 6.33 -11.66
N PRO A 233 -12.07 7.04 -11.79
CA PRO A 233 -12.20 8.20 -12.70
C PRO A 233 -11.25 9.37 -12.41
N ASP A 234 -11.08 9.73 -11.12
CA ASP A 234 -10.23 10.85 -10.69
C ASP A 234 -8.95 10.30 -10.02
N SER A 235 -8.10 9.65 -10.83
CA SER A 235 -6.90 9.00 -10.31
C SER A 235 -5.63 9.35 -11.05
N GLU A 236 -4.51 9.30 -10.33
CA GLU A 236 -3.15 9.32 -10.84
C GLU A 236 -2.35 8.15 -10.26
N LEU A 237 -1.45 7.60 -11.05
CA LEU A 237 -0.53 6.54 -10.63
C LEU A 237 0.87 7.11 -10.42
N VAL A 238 1.41 6.92 -9.24
CA VAL A 238 2.75 7.39 -8.86
C VAL A 238 3.64 6.19 -8.55
N PHE A 239 4.74 6.05 -9.27
CA PHE A 239 5.79 5.10 -8.96
C PHE A 239 6.87 5.73 -8.08
N VAL A 240 7.18 5.06 -6.98
CA VAL A 240 8.28 5.43 -6.08
C VAL A 240 9.56 4.80 -6.62
N PRO A 241 10.58 5.61 -7.01
CA PRO A 241 11.79 5.08 -7.62
C PRO A 241 12.58 4.17 -6.66
N ARG A 242 13.12 3.09 -7.22
CA ARG A 242 13.96 2.12 -6.49
C ARG A 242 13.31 1.60 -5.21
N ALA A 243 11.99 1.41 -5.25
CA ALA A 243 11.20 0.98 -4.12
C ALA A 243 10.53 -0.37 -4.41
N TYR A 244 10.48 -1.21 -3.39
CA TYR A 244 9.84 -2.52 -3.41
C TYR A 244 8.43 -2.44 -2.80
N HIS A 245 7.80 -3.58 -2.55
CA HIS A 245 6.42 -3.64 -2.06
C HIS A 245 6.21 -2.87 -0.73
N ALA A 246 7.11 -3.07 0.24
CA ALA A 246 7.01 -2.46 1.55
C ALA A 246 7.83 -1.17 1.69
N PHE A 247 7.95 -0.36 0.63
CA PHE A 247 8.68 0.90 0.66
C PHE A 247 8.19 1.89 1.73
N THR A 248 6.98 1.71 2.22
CA THR A 248 6.47 2.46 3.37
C THR A 248 7.33 2.27 4.62
N LEU A 249 8.02 1.13 4.76
CA LEU A 249 8.98 0.88 5.84
C LEU A 249 10.38 1.42 5.49
N GLU A 250 10.75 1.40 4.21
CA GLU A 250 12.07 1.85 3.76
C GLU A 250 12.18 3.38 3.65
N LYS A 251 11.11 4.03 3.20
CA LYS A 251 11.08 5.46 2.83
C LYS A 251 9.91 6.19 3.51
N PRO A 252 9.75 6.08 4.85
CA PRO A 252 8.56 6.59 5.53
C PRO A 252 8.39 8.11 5.42
N VAL A 253 9.47 8.88 5.56
CA VAL A 253 9.43 10.35 5.48
C VAL A 253 9.08 10.82 4.06
N LEU A 254 9.67 10.18 3.04
CA LEU A 254 9.37 10.47 1.63
C LEU A 254 7.91 10.15 1.30
N THR A 255 7.43 8.98 1.73
CA THR A 255 6.03 8.58 1.49
C THR A 255 5.06 9.51 2.21
N ALA A 256 5.36 9.91 3.47
CA ALA A 256 4.55 10.90 4.18
C ALA A 256 4.55 12.27 3.49
N ASP A 257 5.63 12.65 2.81
CA ASP A 257 5.68 13.87 2.01
C ASP A 257 4.74 13.78 0.78
N TYR A 258 4.71 12.64 0.10
CA TYR A 258 3.76 12.40 -1.00
C TYR A 258 2.31 12.50 -0.52
N LEU A 259 1.99 11.88 0.61
CA LEU A 259 0.66 11.96 1.22
C LEU A 259 0.29 13.43 1.53
N ALA A 260 1.20 14.16 2.19
CA ALA A 260 0.93 15.57 2.56
C ALA A 260 0.74 16.47 1.33
N ARG A 261 1.50 16.24 0.24
CA ARG A 261 1.35 16.97 -1.02
C ARG A 261 0.00 16.67 -1.66
N PHE A 262 -0.34 15.39 -1.80
CA PHE A 262 -1.64 14.98 -2.35
C PHE A 262 -2.80 15.66 -1.63
N ALA A 263 -2.86 15.55 -0.30
CA ALA A 263 -3.93 16.16 0.47
C ALA A 263 -4.01 17.68 0.30
N ARG A 264 -2.86 18.38 0.26
CA ARG A 264 -2.82 19.83 0.03
C ARG A 264 -3.31 20.21 -1.36
N ASP A 265 -2.98 19.41 -2.39
CA ASP A 265 -3.41 19.68 -3.75
C ASP A 265 -4.91 19.44 -3.91
N VAL A 266 -5.45 18.39 -3.28
CA VAL A 266 -6.90 18.16 -3.20
C VAL A 266 -7.63 19.30 -2.50
N MET A 267 -7.20 19.66 -1.30
CA MET A 267 -7.84 20.75 -0.53
C MET A 267 -7.75 22.11 -1.19
N ALA A 268 -6.70 22.34 -1.97
CA ALA A 268 -6.52 23.60 -2.72
C ALA A 268 -7.20 23.59 -4.10
N GLY A 269 -7.91 22.52 -4.48
CA GLY A 269 -8.54 22.38 -5.79
C GLY A 269 -7.55 22.29 -6.96
N ARG A 270 -6.29 21.92 -6.69
CA ARG A 270 -5.26 21.74 -7.72
C ARG A 270 -5.12 20.31 -8.23
N TRP A 271 -5.73 19.36 -7.52
CA TRP A 271 -5.77 17.97 -7.95
C TRP A 271 -6.63 17.80 -9.20
N HIS A 272 -6.10 17.12 -10.18
CA HIS A 272 -6.82 16.74 -11.39
C HIS A 272 -6.32 15.36 -11.82
N GLY A 273 -7.03 14.32 -11.40
CA GLY A 273 -6.77 12.94 -11.83
C GLY A 273 -7.07 12.78 -13.31
N LYS A 274 -6.04 12.83 -14.13
CA LYS A 274 -6.16 12.70 -15.61
C LYS A 274 -5.65 11.36 -16.11
N GLY A 275 -5.56 10.35 -15.23
CA GLY A 275 -4.96 9.08 -15.58
C GLY A 275 -3.46 9.18 -15.85
N THR A 276 -2.79 10.25 -15.44
CA THR A 276 -1.36 10.44 -15.62
C THR A 276 -0.56 9.44 -14.80
N ILE A 277 0.57 9.01 -15.35
CA ILE A 277 1.59 8.25 -14.61
C ILE A 277 2.71 9.21 -14.23
N TRP A 278 3.10 9.15 -12.98
CA TRP A 278 4.18 9.96 -12.43
C TRP A 278 5.31 9.09 -11.91
N ILE A 279 6.52 9.58 -12.05
CA ILE A 279 7.67 9.12 -11.25
C ILE A 279 7.81 10.10 -10.10
N GLY A 280 7.73 9.59 -8.88
CA GLY A 280 7.92 10.39 -7.68
C GLY A 280 9.38 10.82 -7.51
N PRO A 281 9.64 11.94 -6.81
CA PRO A 281 11.00 12.32 -6.45
C PRO A 281 11.63 11.31 -5.48
N GLU A 282 12.95 11.26 -5.44
CA GLU A 282 13.68 10.41 -4.50
C GLU A 282 13.87 11.07 -3.12
N GLU A 283 13.68 12.39 -3.04
CA GLU A 283 13.85 13.20 -1.84
C GLU A 283 12.57 13.98 -1.52
N PRO A 284 12.23 14.20 -0.23
CA PRO A 284 11.11 15.04 0.16
C PRO A 284 11.20 16.44 -0.45
N GLY A 285 10.04 16.97 -0.89
CA GLY A 285 9.95 18.28 -1.55
C GLY A 285 10.43 18.31 -3.01
N GLY A 286 10.94 17.22 -3.56
CA GLY A 286 11.33 17.12 -4.97
C GLY A 286 10.13 17.20 -5.94
N GLN A 287 10.41 17.27 -7.23
CA GLN A 287 9.39 17.37 -8.27
C GLN A 287 9.01 16.00 -8.83
N PHE A 288 7.71 15.80 -9.07
CA PHE A 288 7.20 14.66 -9.81
C PHE A 288 7.44 14.85 -11.30
N THR A 289 7.83 13.77 -11.99
CA THR A 289 8.00 13.77 -13.43
C THR A 289 6.83 13.02 -14.08
N ALA A 290 6.03 13.72 -14.87
CA ALA A 290 4.87 13.13 -15.55
C ALA A 290 5.28 12.41 -16.84
N PHE A 291 4.66 11.26 -17.06
CA PHE A 291 4.70 10.57 -18.34
C PHE A 291 3.26 10.46 -18.88
N PRO A 292 3.02 10.81 -20.15
CA PRO A 292 1.70 10.64 -20.75
C PRO A 292 1.26 9.18 -20.65
N ALA A 293 0.07 8.96 -20.12
CA ALA A 293 -0.57 7.65 -20.18
C ALA A 293 -1.18 7.48 -21.57
N ASP A 294 -0.79 6.43 -22.28
CA ASP A 294 -1.45 5.97 -23.48
C ASP A 294 -2.33 4.79 -23.09
N PHE A 295 -3.65 5.00 -23.14
CA PHE A 295 -4.61 3.99 -22.70
C PHE A 295 -4.68 2.77 -23.62
N ASP A 296 -4.33 2.95 -24.89
CA ASP A 296 -4.38 1.89 -25.89
C ASP A 296 -3.15 0.97 -25.84
N HIS A 297 -2.05 1.46 -25.24
CA HIS A 297 -0.82 0.70 -25.10
C HIS A 297 -0.27 0.83 -23.68
N MET A 298 -0.22 -0.27 -22.96
CA MET A 298 0.51 -0.37 -21.70
C MET A 298 2.01 -0.19 -21.99
N ARG A 299 2.47 1.05 -22.03
CA ARG A 299 3.90 1.34 -22.19
C ARG A 299 4.64 0.97 -20.91
N ALA A 300 5.76 0.32 -21.08
CA ALA A 300 6.73 0.23 -20.01
C ALA A 300 7.05 1.65 -19.50
N LEU A 301 7.23 1.83 -18.19
CA LEU A 301 7.87 3.04 -17.68
C LEU A 301 9.14 3.24 -18.52
N PRO A 302 9.43 4.47 -18.98
CA PRO A 302 10.72 4.71 -19.61
C PRO A 302 11.77 4.31 -18.57
N MET A 303 12.41 3.19 -18.82
CA MET A 303 13.63 2.84 -18.13
C MET A 303 14.56 4.05 -18.26
N ARG A 304 15.33 4.39 -17.22
CA ARG A 304 16.36 5.42 -17.29
C ARG A 304 17.01 5.30 -18.65
N ARG A 305 17.21 6.43 -19.35
CA ARG A 305 17.91 6.46 -20.65
C ARG A 305 19.03 5.45 -20.57
N GLU A 306 18.91 4.36 -21.30
CA GLU A 306 20.00 3.42 -21.45
C GLU A 306 21.22 4.26 -21.77
N THR A 307 22.25 4.19 -20.95
CA THR A 307 23.57 4.65 -21.38
C THR A 307 23.76 3.96 -22.71
N PRO A 308 23.98 4.67 -23.84
CA PRO A 308 24.10 4.02 -25.13
C PRO A 308 25.02 2.83 -24.96
N GLN A 309 24.51 1.62 -25.19
CA GLN A 309 25.39 0.46 -25.16
C GLN A 309 26.54 0.81 -26.13
N PRO A 310 27.79 0.67 -25.70
CA PRO A 310 28.91 0.86 -26.61
C PRO A 310 28.62 0.02 -27.86
N ALA A 311 28.68 0.64 -29.01
CA ALA A 311 28.44 -0.04 -30.28
C ALA A 311 29.20 -1.37 -30.27
N MET A 312 28.49 -2.49 -30.48
CA MET A 312 29.16 -3.79 -30.57
C MET A 312 30.32 -3.67 -31.58
N PRO A 313 31.51 -4.12 -31.26
CA PRO A 313 32.63 -4.15 -32.19
C PRO A 313 32.18 -4.82 -33.50
N GLU A 314 32.56 -4.28 -34.62
CA GLU A 314 32.17 -4.79 -35.97
C GLU A 314 32.46 -6.28 -36.15
N ASP A 315 33.43 -6.81 -35.44
CA ASP A 315 33.90 -8.21 -35.46
C ASP A 315 32.92 -9.16 -34.73
N ALA A 316 31.93 -8.67 -33.98
CA ALA A 316 30.94 -9.46 -33.25
C ALA A 316 29.63 -9.68 -34.04
N LYS A 317 29.49 -9.19 -35.26
CA LYS A 317 28.33 -9.48 -36.11
C LYS A 317 28.35 -10.97 -36.52
N PRO A 318 27.25 -11.70 -36.40
CA PRO A 318 27.17 -13.05 -36.92
C PRO A 318 27.47 -13.03 -38.42
N ARG A 319 28.41 -13.84 -38.90
CA ARG A 319 28.62 -14.02 -40.34
C ARG A 319 27.34 -14.60 -40.93
N GLU A 320 26.77 -13.92 -41.93
CA GLU A 320 25.69 -14.47 -42.70
C GLU A 320 26.15 -15.82 -43.30
N THR A 321 25.57 -16.90 -42.83
CA THR A 321 25.73 -18.21 -43.47
C THR A 321 24.85 -18.22 -44.72
N THR A 322 25.46 -18.09 -45.90
CA THR A 322 24.81 -18.45 -47.16
C THR A 322 24.53 -19.94 -47.14
N PRO A 323 23.28 -20.37 -47.41
CA PRO A 323 22.98 -21.79 -47.55
C PRO A 323 23.59 -22.36 -48.84
N PRO A 324 23.89 -23.68 -48.87
CA PRO A 324 24.52 -24.34 -50.01
C PRO A 324 23.66 -24.39 -51.27
#